data_9c24c4abe5cdd379584924fb13bd3207
#
_entry.id   9c24c4abe5cdd379584924fb13bd3207
#
_cell.length_a   1.000
_cell.length_b   1.000
_cell.length_c   1.000
_cell.angle_alpha   90.00
_cell.angle_beta   90.00
_cell.angle_gamma   90.00
#
_symmetry.space_group_name_H-M   'P 1'
#
loop_
_entity.id
_entity.type
_entity.pdbx_description
1 polymer ?
#
loop_
_entity_poly.entity_id
_entity_poly.type
_entity_poly.pdbx_seq_one_letter_code
_entity_poly.pdbx_strand_id
1 'polypeptide(L)'
;MNYILLLSVFYSWVNTFASTCVCTTVPCPIVGANELLEGVSGKGTYYYIDNDDEQPIVSYAHATITSGDLDNGSGTTSCTQDYSRMLDDENLECDAGHILAHRLGGPGNQPINIFPQKPSVNRGIFSSFEQKIYDCVVNQTVTADLYWEFYYENTSTTRPYEGYYNASFVGGDCEPMEELFDNEGT
;
A
#
# COMPACT_ATOMS: atom_id res chain seq x y z
N MET A 1 34.92 -44.27 40.82
CA MET A 1 35.04 -43.29 39.69
C MET A 1 33.59 -42.96 39.27
N ASN A 2 33.02 -41.92 39.86
CA ASN A 2 31.63 -41.49 39.59
C ASN A 2 31.65 -40.33 38.64
N TYR A 3 31.14 -40.52 37.43
CA TYR A 3 30.88 -39.44 36.49
C TYR A 3 29.55 -38.80 36.78
N ILE A 4 29.56 -37.54 37.23
CA ILE A 4 28.38 -36.69 37.37
C ILE A 4 28.11 -36.11 36.00
N LEU A 5 27.00 -36.51 35.38
CA LEU A 5 26.47 -35.92 34.16
C LEU A 5 25.82 -34.60 34.51
N LEU A 6 26.45 -33.49 34.19
CA LEU A 6 25.82 -32.15 34.24
C LEU A 6 24.89 -31.99 33.03
N LEU A 7 23.58 -32.16 33.25
CA LEU A 7 22.52 -31.77 32.33
C LEU A 7 22.41 -30.24 32.35
N SER A 8 23.00 -29.58 31.38
CA SER A 8 22.76 -28.18 31.11
C SER A 8 21.36 -28.03 30.50
N VAL A 9 20.43 -27.61 31.34
CA VAL A 9 19.07 -27.20 30.88
C VAL A 9 19.24 -25.86 30.17
N PHE A 10 19.24 -25.89 28.84
CA PHE A 10 19.08 -24.70 28.04
C PHE A 10 17.63 -24.25 28.20
N TYR A 11 17.38 -23.27 29.04
CA TYR A 11 16.17 -22.48 28.97
C TYR A 11 16.18 -21.70 27.66
N SER A 12 15.55 -22.29 26.65
CA SER A 12 15.14 -21.56 25.46
C SER A 12 14.11 -20.53 25.91
N TRP A 13 14.53 -19.29 25.97
CA TRP A 13 13.60 -18.16 26.02
C TRP A 13 12.90 -18.12 24.68
N VAL A 14 11.80 -18.84 24.56
CA VAL A 14 10.83 -18.60 23.49
C VAL A 14 10.25 -17.24 23.81
N ASN A 15 10.78 -16.21 23.23
CA ASN A 15 10.09 -14.95 23.09
C ASN A 15 8.80 -15.27 22.32
N THR A 16 7.70 -15.38 23.06
CA THR A 16 6.36 -15.27 22.51
C THR A 16 6.22 -13.82 22.06
N PHE A 17 6.83 -13.50 20.91
CA PHE A 17 6.36 -12.37 20.14
C PHE A 17 4.90 -12.67 19.86
N ALA A 18 4.02 -11.79 20.36
CA ALA A 18 2.64 -11.74 19.96
C ALA A 18 2.63 -11.93 18.44
N SER A 19 1.71 -12.77 17.97
CA SER A 19 1.50 -13.02 16.54
C SER A 19 1.44 -11.70 15.81
N THR A 20 2.60 -11.22 15.39
CA THR A 20 2.68 -10.14 14.43
C THR A 20 2.00 -10.69 13.21
N CYS A 21 0.96 -10.03 12.74
CA CYS A 21 0.39 -10.31 11.45
C CYS A 21 1.53 -10.33 10.45
N VAL A 22 2.01 -11.50 10.10
CA VAL A 22 2.92 -11.63 8.98
C VAL A 22 2.05 -11.33 7.77
N CYS A 23 2.14 -10.12 7.27
CA CYS A 23 1.61 -9.78 5.98
C CYS A 23 2.43 -10.58 4.98
N THR A 24 2.04 -11.85 4.80
CA THR A 24 2.74 -12.77 3.94
C THR A 24 2.65 -12.29 2.51
N THR A 25 3.82 -12.11 1.96
CA THR A 25 4.16 -12.05 0.54
C THR A 25 4.12 -10.68 -0.13
N VAL A 26 5.02 -9.79 0.30
CA VAL A 26 5.88 -9.21 -0.72
C VAL A 26 7.08 -10.16 -0.79
N PRO A 27 7.46 -10.73 -1.95
CA PRO A 27 8.76 -11.36 -2.07
C PRO A 27 9.77 -10.25 -1.76
N CYS A 28 10.53 -10.37 -0.67
CA CYS A 28 11.67 -9.52 -0.43
C CYS A 28 12.78 -9.94 -1.41
N PRO A 29 12.98 -9.27 -2.52
CA PRO A 29 14.24 -9.36 -3.23
C PRO A 29 15.22 -8.51 -2.43
N ILE A 30 16.26 -9.14 -1.92
CA ILE A 30 17.43 -8.46 -1.35
C ILE A 30 18.15 -7.82 -2.54
N VAL A 31 17.91 -6.56 -2.78
CA VAL A 31 18.65 -5.78 -3.76
C VAL A 31 19.10 -4.49 -3.10
N GLY A 32 20.32 -4.09 -3.37
CA GLY A 32 21.01 -3.01 -2.68
C GLY A 32 20.25 -1.68 -2.66
N ALA A 33 20.46 -0.92 -1.63
CA ALA A 33 19.86 0.38 -1.38
C ALA A 33 19.80 1.25 -2.65
N ASN A 34 18.60 1.73 -2.99
CA ASN A 34 18.24 2.60 -4.13
C ASN A 34 17.91 1.91 -5.46
N GLU A 35 17.66 0.61 -5.51
CA GLU A 35 17.12 -0.02 -6.72
C GLU A 35 15.58 -0.05 -6.63
N LEU A 36 14.93 0.39 -7.71
CA LEU A 36 13.47 0.37 -7.82
C LEU A 36 13.02 -1.07 -8.09
N LEU A 37 12.21 -1.61 -7.21
CA LEU A 37 11.68 -2.97 -7.28
C LEU A 37 10.26 -2.96 -7.83
N GLU A 38 9.85 -4.06 -8.43
CA GLU A 38 8.51 -4.22 -8.97
C GLU A 38 7.75 -5.30 -8.19
N GLY A 39 6.51 -4.99 -7.80
CA GLY A 39 5.60 -5.95 -7.18
C GLY A 39 4.21 -5.88 -7.80
N VAL A 40 3.55 -7.02 -7.91
CA VAL A 40 2.19 -7.13 -8.46
C VAL A 40 1.24 -7.62 -7.39
N SER A 41 0.12 -6.93 -7.22
CA SER A 41 -0.95 -7.33 -6.32
C SER A 41 -2.33 -7.00 -6.90
N GLY A 42 -3.15 -8.00 -7.11
CA GLY A 42 -4.42 -7.84 -7.80
C GLY A 42 -4.24 -7.33 -9.23
N LYS A 43 -4.81 -6.19 -9.54
CA LYS A 43 -4.67 -5.50 -10.84
C LYS A 43 -3.58 -4.42 -10.83
N GLY A 44 -3.01 -4.12 -9.65
CA GLY A 44 -1.97 -3.12 -9.51
C GLY A 44 -0.57 -3.69 -9.71
N THR A 45 0.27 -2.94 -10.39
CA THR A 45 1.71 -3.09 -10.43
C THR A 45 2.32 -1.91 -9.68
N TYR A 46 3.18 -2.20 -8.71
CA TYR A 46 3.74 -1.24 -7.78
C TYR A 46 5.25 -1.21 -7.94
N TYR A 47 5.81 -0.02 -7.96
CA TYR A 47 7.24 0.19 -8.02
C TYR A 47 7.66 0.86 -6.72
N TYR A 48 8.52 0.19 -5.97
CA TYR A 48 8.85 0.56 -4.62
C TYR A 48 10.35 0.51 -4.36
N ILE A 49 10.78 1.20 -3.32
CA ILE A 49 12.14 1.18 -2.80
C ILE A 49 12.08 0.53 -1.43
N ASP A 50 12.95 -0.45 -1.17
CA ASP A 50 13.18 -0.90 0.20
C ASP A 50 14.02 0.16 0.92
N ASN A 51 13.53 0.65 2.04
CA ASN A 51 14.32 1.50 2.91
C ASN A 51 15.25 0.67 3.79
N ASP A 52 16.12 1.34 4.57
CA ASP A 52 17.08 0.68 5.46
C ASP A 52 16.42 -0.23 6.52
N ASP A 53 15.11 -0.06 6.79
CA ASP A 53 14.31 -0.88 7.69
C ASP A 53 13.55 -2.02 6.96
N GLU A 54 13.91 -2.30 5.70
CA GLU A 54 13.30 -3.35 4.86
C GLU A 54 11.77 -3.16 4.63
N GLN A 55 11.30 -1.90 4.69
CA GLN A 55 9.90 -1.58 4.42
C GLN A 55 9.73 -1.08 2.98
N PRO A 56 8.83 -1.69 2.18
CA PRO A 56 8.59 -1.24 0.82
C PRO A 56 7.89 0.12 0.82
N ILE A 57 8.53 1.11 0.24
CA ILE A 57 7.99 2.44 0.02
C ILE A 57 7.62 2.57 -1.45
N VAL A 58 6.32 2.60 -1.74
CA VAL A 58 5.85 2.69 -3.12
C VAL A 58 6.12 4.09 -3.68
N SER A 59 6.93 4.19 -4.71
CA SER A 59 7.21 5.44 -5.41
C SER A 59 6.14 5.75 -6.46
N TYR A 60 5.72 4.76 -7.21
CA TYR A 60 4.61 4.88 -8.14
C TYR A 60 3.94 3.52 -8.36
N ALA A 61 2.71 3.57 -8.86
CA ALA A 61 1.95 2.38 -9.20
C ALA A 61 1.11 2.62 -10.45
N HIS A 62 0.69 1.55 -11.09
CA HIS A 62 -0.32 1.62 -12.13
C HIS A 62 -1.24 0.41 -12.11
N ALA A 63 -2.45 0.58 -12.64
CA ALA A 63 -3.41 -0.50 -12.81
C ALA A 63 -4.28 -0.26 -14.04
N THR A 64 -4.67 -1.32 -14.70
CA THR A 64 -5.70 -1.29 -15.76
C THR A 64 -6.91 -2.04 -15.27
N ILE A 65 -8.06 -1.37 -15.18
CA ILE A 65 -9.31 -1.92 -14.66
C ILE A 65 -10.46 -1.81 -15.66
N THR A 66 -11.41 -2.72 -15.52
CA THR A 66 -12.64 -2.80 -16.28
C THR A 66 -13.84 -2.91 -15.31
N SER A 67 -15.07 -2.85 -15.81
CA SER A 67 -16.26 -3.08 -14.98
C SER A 67 -16.27 -4.46 -14.29
N GLY A 68 -15.58 -5.45 -14.81
CA GLY A 68 -15.45 -6.76 -14.19
C GLY A 68 -14.53 -6.78 -12.95
N ASP A 69 -13.76 -5.72 -12.72
CA ASP A 69 -12.86 -5.61 -11.57
C ASP A 69 -13.50 -4.82 -10.42
N LEU A 70 -14.58 -4.09 -10.69
CA LEU A 70 -15.27 -3.29 -9.68
C LEU A 70 -15.83 -4.16 -8.55
N ASP A 71 -15.70 -3.65 -7.32
CA ASP A 71 -16.16 -4.28 -6.07
C ASP A 71 -15.54 -5.66 -5.75
N ASN A 72 -14.52 -6.07 -6.50
CA ASN A 72 -13.77 -7.32 -6.26
C ASN A 72 -12.55 -7.13 -5.34
N GLY A 73 -12.30 -5.94 -4.87
CA GLY A 73 -11.23 -5.66 -3.90
C GLY A 73 -11.59 -6.10 -2.48
N SER A 74 -10.75 -5.73 -1.53
CA SER A 74 -10.98 -6.00 -0.11
C SER A 74 -10.67 -4.79 0.75
N GLY A 75 -11.35 -4.69 1.89
CA GLY A 75 -11.02 -3.70 2.92
C GLY A 75 -9.70 -4.00 3.59
N THR A 76 -9.15 -3.01 4.30
CA THR A 76 -7.96 -3.17 5.12
C THR A 76 -8.18 -4.16 6.27
N THR A 77 -7.12 -4.84 6.67
CA THR A 77 -7.08 -5.74 7.82
C THR A 77 -6.37 -5.05 8.99
N SER A 78 -6.44 -5.63 10.20
CA SER A 78 -5.65 -5.14 11.33
C SER A 78 -4.15 -5.12 11.00
N CYS A 79 -3.68 -6.12 10.27
CA CYS A 79 -2.29 -6.21 9.83
C CYS A 79 -1.90 -5.03 8.93
N THR A 80 -2.68 -4.72 7.91
CA THR A 80 -2.36 -3.62 6.98
C THR A 80 -2.60 -2.25 7.62
N GLN A 81 -3.48 -2.14 8.60
CA GLN A 81 -3.63 -0.93 9.41
C GLN A 81 -2.41 -0.71 10.32
N ASP A 82 -1.89 -1.77 10.95
CA ASP A 82 -0.66 -1.69 11.76
C ASP A 82 0.55 -1.39 10.87
N TYR A 83 0.61 -1.98 9.68
CA TYR A 83 1.62 -1.67 8.68
C TYR A 83 1.60 -0.19 8.28
N SER A 84 0.43 0.38 7.99
CA SER A 84 0.31 1.80 7.67
C SER A 84 0.81 2.70 8.81
N ARG A 85 0.47 2.38 10.07
CA ARG A 85 0.95 3.15 11.24
C ARG A 85 2.47 3.05 11.42
N MET A 86 3.05 1.90 11.08
CA MET A 86 4.50 1.72 11.13
C MET A 86 5.22 2.57 10.06
N LEU A 87 4.58 2.81 8.92
CA LEU A 87 5.06 3.71 7.88
C LEU A 87 4.77 5.19 8.16
N ASP A 88 4.04 5.50 9.25
CA ASP A 88 3.73 6.87 9.68
C ASP A 88 4.87 7.40 10.56
N ASP A 89 6.00 7.71 9.95
CA ASP A 89 7.25 8.09 10.61
C ASP A 89 7.16 9.41 11.40
N GLU A 90 6.12 10.20 11.18
CA GLU A 90 5.86 11.43 11.92
C GLU A 90 4.94 11.24 13.14
N ASN A 91 4.53 10.01 13.47
CA ASN A 91 3.54 9.67 14.50
C ASN A 91 2.22 10.45 14.37
N LEU A 92 1.83 10.74 13.15
CA LEU A 92 0.56 11.39 12.84
C LEU A 92 -0.53 10.32 12.77
N GLU A 93 -1.73 10.66 13.20
CA GLU A 93 -2.87 9.77 12.98
C GLU A 93 -3.10 9.60 11.48
N CYS A 94 -2.92 8.39 10.97
CA CYS A 94 -3.15 8.06 9.57
C CYS A 94 -4.26 7.02 9.41
N ASP A 95 -4.91 7.04 8.26
CA ASP A 95 -5.68 5.92 7.74
C ASP A 95 -4.75 5.01 6.94
N ALA A 96 -5.04 3.72 6.93
CA ALA A 96 -4.46 2.79 5.97
C ALA A 96 -5.12 3.03 4.60
N GLY A 97 -4.55 3.97 3.85
CA GLY A 97 -5.03 4.33 2.51
C GLY A 97 -4.73 3.25 1.49
N HIS A 98 -5.69 2.95 0.62
CA HIS A 98 -5.43 2.09 -0.54
C HIS A 98 -4.79 2.92 -1.65
N ILE A 99 -3.77 2.37 -2.32
CA ILE A 99 -3.28 2.92 -3.59
C ILE A 99 -4.34 2.66 -4.66
N LEU A 100 -4.59 1.41 -5.00
CA LEU A 100 -5.76 1.04 -5.79
C LEU A 100 -6.94 0.76 -4.84
N ALA A 101 -8.00 1.55 -4.94
CA ALA A 101 -9.18 1.47 -4.09
C ALA A 101 -9.84 0.07 -4.09
N HIS A 102 -10.39 -0.36 -2.95
CA HIS A 102 -11.09 -1.64 -2.88
C HIS A 102 -12.27 -1.72 -3.86
N ARG A 103 -13.02 -0.63 -4.04
CA ARG A 103 -14.13 -0.56 -5.01
C ARG A 103 -13.69 -0.66 -6.47
N LEU A 104 -12.43 -0.37 -6.74
CA LEU A 104 -11.79 -0.51 -8.06
C LEU A 104 -11.02 -1.83 -8.20
N GLY A 105 -11.19 -2.77 -7.26
CA GLY A 105 -10.56 -4.08 -7.28
C GLY A 105 -9.27 -4.19 -6.47
N GLY A 106 -8.90 -3.16 -5.70
CA GLY A 106 -7.66 -3.13 -4.93
C GLY A 106 -7.69 -4.00 -3.66
N PRO A 107 -6.65 -4.78 -3.38
CA PRO A 107 -6.56 -5.66 -2.22
C PRO A 107 -6.09 -4.91 -0.97
N GLY A 108 -6.97 -4.73 0.02
CA GLY A 108 -6.64 -4.08 1.29
C GLY A 108 -5.90 -4.97 2.30
N ASN A 109 -5.74 -6.25 1.98
CA ASN A 109 -4.97 -7.21 2.78
C ASN A 109 -3.50 -7.36 2.31
N GLN A 110 -3.08 -6.53 1.35
CA GLN A 110 -1.73 -6.56 0.79
C GLN A 110 -0.99 -5.26 1.15
N PRO A 111 0.11 -5.33 1.92
CA PRO A 111 0.86 -4.14 2.35
C PRO A 111 1.29 -3.24 1.20
N ILE A 112 1.70 -3.83 0.07
CA ILE A 112 2.15 -3.07 -1.11
C ILE A 112 1.07 -2.16 -1.71
N ASN A 113 -0.20 -2.41 -1.42
CA ASN A 113 -1.32 -1.56 -1.85
C ASN A 113 -1.74 -0.53 -0.78
N ILE A 114 -0.99 -0.41 0.31
CA ILE A 114 -1.34 0.41 1.46
C ILE A 114 -0.25 1.43 1.74
N PHE A 115 -0.66 2.66 2.01
CA PHE A 115 0.23 3.73 2.45
C PHE A 115 -0.41 4.54 3.60
N PRO A 116 0.40 5.23 4.44
CA PRO A 116 -0.13 6.11 5.47
C PRO A 116 -0.75 7.36 4.81
N GLN A 117 -2.06 7.49 4.96
CA GLN A 117 -2.83 8.55 4.33
C GLN A 117 -3.50 9.46 5.36
N LYS A 118 -3.47 10.76 5.11
CA LYS A 118 -4.20 11.77 5.90
C LYS A 118 -5.69 11.45 5.91
N PRO A 119 -6.33 11.28 7.10
CA PRO A 119 -7.73 10.83 7.16
C PRO A 119 -8.71 11.74 6.43
N SER A 120 -8.50 13.06 6.47
CA SER A 120 -9.36 14.02 5.76
C SER A 120 -9.26 13.90 4.24
N VAL A 121 -8.08 13.54 3.73
CA VAL A 121 -7.85 13.29 2.31
C VAL A 121 -8.45 11.94 1.91
N ASN A 122 -8.12 10.87 2.64
CA ASN A 122 -8.62 9.53 2.37
C ASN A 122 -10.15 9.48 2.31
N ARG A 123 -10.80 10.03 3.33
CA ARG A 123 -12.28 10.01 3.47
C ARG A 123 -12.97 11.10 2.69
N GLY A 124 -12.24 12.05 2.12
CA GLY A 124 -12.74 13.23 1.41
C GLY A 124 -12.46 13.21 -0.07
N ILE A 125 -11.49 14.05 -0.50
CA ILE A 125 -11.23 14.30 -1.93
C ILE A 125 -10.72 13.06 -2.66
N PHE A 126 -9.89 12.22 -1.99
CA PHE A 126 -9.37 11.00 -2.59
C PHE A 126 -10.51 10.01 -2.88
N SER A 127 -11.35 9.72 -1.88
CA SER A 127 -12.53 8.87 -2.05
C SER A 127 -13.51 9.42 -3.09
N SER A 128 -13.66 10.76 -3.19
CA SER A 128 -14.49 11.39 -4.20
C SER A 128 -13.92 11.26 -5.61
N PHE A 129 -12.61 11.30 -5.76
CA PHE A 129 -11.92 11.06 -7.02
C PHE A 129 -12.10 9.61 -7.49
N GLU A 130 -11.91 8.65 -6.61
CA GLU A 130 -12.15 7.23 -6.87
C GLU A 130 -13.61 6.92 -7.25
N GLN A 131 -14.57 7.64 -6.63
CA GLN A 131 -15.99 7.51 -6.97
C GLN A 131 -16.26 7.94 -8.41
N LYS A 132 -15.64 9.02 -8.88
CA LYS A 132 -15.78 9.46 -10.27
C LYS A 132 -15.25 8.42 -11.26
N ILE A 133 -14.11 7.78 -10.93
CA ILE A 133 -13.57 6.67 -11.74
C ILE A 133 -14.55 5.50 -11.75
N TYR A 134 -15.05 5.11 -10.59
CA TYR A 134 -16.04 4.04 -10.46
C TYR A 134 -17.28 4.31 -11.31
N ASP A 135 -17.87 5.50 -11.20
CA ASP A 135 -19.07 5.89 -11.93
C ASP A 135 -18.84 5.88 -13.44
N CYS A 136 -17.65 6.23 -13.88
CA CYS A 136 -17.27 6.15 -15.27
C CYS A 136 -17.21 4.70 -15.76
N VAL A 137 -16.51 3.84 -15.04
CA VAL A 137 -16.27 2.44 -15.44
C VAL A 137 -17.55 1.61 -15.34
N VAL A 138 -18.41 1.83 -14.34
CA VAL A 138 -19.64 1.06 -14.14
C VAL A 138 -20.73 1.44 -15.15
N ASN A 139 -20.81 2.70 -15.53
CA ASN A 139 -21.87 3.22 -16.42
C ASN A 139 -21.52 3.08 -17.90
N GLN A 140 -20.26 2.84 -18.23
CA GLN A 140 -19.78 2.78 -19.60
C GLN A 140 -18.90 1.52 -19.78
N THR A 141 -18.86 1.00 -21.00
CA THR A 141 -17.95 -0.08 -21.33
C THR A 141 -16.57 0.52 -21.62
N VAL A 142 -15.89 0.93 -20.59
CA VAL A 142 -14.55 1.53 -20.68
C VAL A 142 -13.52 0.69 -19.92
N THR A 143 -12.28 0.83 -20.33
CA THR A 143 -11.11 0.42 -19.57
C THR A 143 -10.50 1.68 -18.98
N ALA A 144 -10.25 1.70 -17.67
CA ALA A 144 -9.54 2.78 -17.00
C ALA A 144 -8.07 2.37 -16.78
N ASP A 145 -7.16 3.22 -17.23
CA ASP A 145 -5.75 3.15 -16.92
C ASP A 145 -5.45 4.16 -15.81
N LEU A 146 -5.00 3.64 -14.69
CA LEU A 146 -4.77 4.37 -13.45
C LEU A 146 -3.28 4.45 -13.16
N TYR A 147 -2.82 5.61 -12.72
CA TYR A 147 -1.44 5.87 -12.37
C TYR A 147 -1.36 6.69 -11.08
N TRP A 148 -0.46 6.30 -10.19
CA TRP A 148 -0.15 6.99 -8.94
C TRP A 148 1.33 7.26 -8.86
N GLU A 149 1.69 8.41 -8.28
CA GLU A 149 3.06 8.77 -7.93
C GLU A 149 3.07 9.39 -6.53
N PHE A 150 4.03 8.99 -5.71
CA PHE A 150 4.16 9.43 -4.32
C PHE A 150 5.47 10.19 -4.12
N TYR A 151 5.38 11.31 -3.43
CA TYR A 151 6.51 12.20 -3.18
C TYR A 151 6.89 12.14 -1.70
N TYR A 152 8.18 11.92 -1.46
CA TYR A 152 8.78 11.79 -0.13
C TYR A 152 9.82 12.87 0.06
N GLU A 153 9.95 13.42 1.31
CA GLU A 153 10.94 14.47 1.58
C GLU A 153 12.38 14.02 1.35
N ASN A 154 12.66 12.77 1.70
CA ASN A 154 13.98 12.17 1.55
C ASN A 154 13.88 10.64 1.54
N THR A 155 15.00 9.95 1.37
CA THR A 155 15.06 8.49 1.26
C THR A 155 14.81 7.73 2.55
N SER A 156 14.77 8.40 3.70
CA SER A 156 14.49 7.79 5.00
C SER A 156 13.06 8.02 5.47
N THR A 157 12.27 8.87 4.83
CA THR A 157 10.85 9.03 5.15
C THR A 157 10.03 7.93 4.51
N THR A 158 9.06 7.40 5.25
CA THR A 158 8.18 6.30 4.82
C THR A 158 6.74 6.75 4.56
N ARG A 159 6.39 7.97 5.00
CA ARG A 159 5.14 8.62 4.67
C ARG A 159 5.33 9.61 3.52
N PRO A 160 4.57 9.49 2.41
CA PRO A 160 4.59 10.50 1.36
C PRO A 160 3.93 11.80 1.87
N TYR A 161 4.53 12.95 1.56
CA TYR A 161 3.92 14.24 1.86
C TYR A 161 2.85 14.64 0.84
N GLU A 162 2.92 14.09 -0.36
CA GLU A 162 2.01 14.36 -1.46
C GLU A 162 1.86 13.13 -2.36
N GLY A 163 0.71 13.00 -3.00
CA GLY A 163 0.42 11.95 -3.97
C GLY A 163 -0.28 12.50 -5.20
N TYR A 164 0.20 12.12 -6.37
CA TYR A 164 -0.44 12.37 -7.65
C TYR A 164 -1.26 11.16 -8.08
N TYR A 165 -2.47 11.38 -8.57
CA TYR A 165 -3.33 10.34 -9.10
C TYR A 165 -3.89 10.76 -10.46
N ASN A 166 -3.67 9.93 -11.47
CA ASN A 166 -4.19 10.12 -12.81
C ASN A 166 -5.07 8.93 -13.22
N ALA A 167 -6.16 9.24 -13.91
CA ALA A 167 -7.05 8.27 -14.53
C ALA A 167 -7.31 8.65 -15.98
N SER A 168 -6.99 7.76 -16.91
CA SER A 168 -7.34 7.87 -18.31
C SER A 168 -8.25 6.73 -18.73
N PHE A 169 -9.06 6.95 -19.76
CA PHE A 169 -10.09 6.00 -20.15
C PHE A 169 -10.01 5.65 -21.63
N VAL A 170 -10.21 4.37 -21.94
CA VAL A 170 -10.29 3.85 -23.31
C VAL A 170 -11.69 3.32 -23.56
N GLY A 171 -12.36 3.90 -24.55
CA GLY A 171 -13.78 3.65 -24.85
C GLY A 171 -14.70 4.58 -24.03
N GLY A 172 -15.94 4.72 -24.45
CA GLY A 172 -16.90 5.64 -23.81
C GLY A 172 -16.57 7.12 -23.95
N ASP A 173 -17.22 7.94 -23.13
CA ASP A 173 -17.15 9.40 -23.18
C ASP A 173 -16.55 10.00 -21.89
N CYS A 174 -15.79 9.21 -21.12
CA CYS A 174 -15.16 9.69 -19.90
C CYS A 174 -13.93 10.54 -20.21
N GLU A 175 -13.90 11.73 -19.64
CA GLU A 175 -12.73 12.60 -19.77
C GLU A 175 -11.62 12.14 -18.78
N PRO A 176 -10.37 12.20 -19.20
CA PRO A 176 -9.25 11.96 -18.28
C PRO A 176 -9.30 12.93 -17.11
N MET A 177 -8.87 12.46 -15.95
CA MET A 177 -8.83 13.27 -14.74
C MET A 177 -7.54 13.04 -13.97
N GLU A 178 -7.08 14.07 -13.27
CA GLU A 178 -5.92 14.02 -12.42
C GLU A 178 -6.10 14.90 -11.19
N GLU A 179 -5.43 14.55 -10.11
CA GLU A 179 -5.47 15.29 -8.86
C GLU A 179 -4.15 15.11 -8.11
N LEU A 180 -3.75 16.17 -7.40
CA LEU A 180 -2.62 16.19 -6.50
C LEU A 180 -3.15 16.29 -5.07
N PHE A 181 -2.82 15.33 -4.23
CA PHE A 181 -3.35 15.21 -2.87
C PHE A 181 -2.28 15.57 -1.85
N ASP A 182 -2.52 16.64 -1.09
CA ASP A 182 -1.72 16.95 0.09
C ASP A 182 -1.92 15.88 1.16
N ASN A 183 -0.84 15.19 1.52
CA ASN A 183 -0.80 14.14 2.54
C ASN A 183 0.00 14.56 3.78
N GLU A 184 0.43 15.83 3.84
CA GLU A 184 1.10 16.36 5.04
C GLU A 184 0.18 16.29 6.26
N GLY A 185 0.79 16.09 7.42
CA GLY A 185 0.09 16.18 8.70
C GLY A 185 -0.42 17.60 8.97
N THR A 186 -1.45 17.73 9.78
CA THR A 186 -1.93 19.04 10.31
C THR A 186 -1.19 19.38 11.58
#